data_32fc143e784dbc3766399d5c08a5aaf0
#
_entry.id   32fc143e784dbc3766399d5c08a5aaf0
#
_cell.length_a   1.000
_cell.length_b   1.000
_cell.length_c   1.000
_cell.angle_alpha   90.00
_cell.angle_beta   90.00
_cell.angle_gamma   90.00
#
_symmetry.space_group_name_H-M   'P 1'
#
loop_
_entity.id
_entity.type
_entity.pdbx_description
1 polymer ?
#
loop_
_entity_poly.entity_id
_entity_poly.type
_entity_poly.pdbx_seq_one_letter_code
_entity_poly.pdbx_strand_id
1 'polypeptide(L)'
;GCGLETTYHRCDNGKTHWYAVDLPHVIEYRRGLLPEPERELYISGDAFAKDWIKKVRNDVLDAPILVTAGGLFHYFEEHKVIALLRMIGQFGNMEVVFDTVNKRGMTMMKKKYMKQVGHADAQMFFYVDSAEELAAKIGGNVKVIAEEPYYRYIPKNGLKLSTKVSMAVSDRFCMVKMIQLKL
;
A
#
# COMPACT_ATOMS: atom_id res chain seq x y z
N GLY A 1 -3.54 6.86 3.11
CA GLY A 1 -4.11 5.64 3.67
C GLY A 1 -3.29 5.08 4.83
N CYS A 2 -2.63 5.94 5.64
CA CYS A 2 -1.75 5.47 6.72
C CYS A 2 -2.49 4.89 7.92
N GLY A 3 -3.77 5.24 8.13
CA GLY A 3 -4.54 4.77 9.28
C GLY A 3 -3.81 4.96 10.61
N LEU A 4 -3.72 3.87 11.37
CA LEU A 4 -2.98 3.79 12.63
C LEU A 4 -1.69 2.96 12.51
N GLU A 5 -1.12 2.79 11.32
CA GLU A 5 0.12 2.05 11.18
C GLU A 5 1.28 2.73 11.92
N THR A 6 2.23 1.91 12.36
CA THR A 6 3.39 2.35 13.17
C THR A 6 4.71 2.11 12.45
N THR A 7 4.72 2.18 11.12
CA THR A 7 5.89 1.87 10.30
C THR A 7 7.06 2.80 10.62
N TYR A 8 6.79 4.11 10.80
CA TYR A 8 7.79 5.06 11.28
C TYR A 8 8.52 4.54 12.53
N HIS A 9 7.78 4.21 13.60
CA HIS A 9 8.38 3.80 14.88
C HIS A 9 9.20 2.51 14.81
N ARG A 10 8.96 1.67 13.81
CA ARG A 10 9.67 0.40 13.61
C ARG A 10 10.85 0.49 12.65
N CYS A 11 10.81 1.43 11.72
CA CYS A 11 11.71 1.48 10.57
C CYS A 11 12.51 2.79 10.48
N ASP A 12 12.27 3.77 11.37
CA ASP A 12 13.03 5.01 11.34
C ASP A 12 14.52 4.77 11.59
N ASN A 13 15.33 5.36 10.74
CA ASN A 13 16.80 5.27 10.78
C ASN A 13 17.46 6.56 11.28
N GLY A 14 16.69 7.50 11.81
CA GLY A 14 17.17 8.79 12.29
C GLY A 14 17.54 9.81 11.21
N LYS A 15 17.34 9.51 9.93
CA LYS A 15 17.73 10.37 8.79
C LYS A 15 16.60 10.61 7.80
N THR A 16 15.72 9.62 7.61
CA THR A 16 14.63 9.68 6.61
C THR A 16 13.52 10.60 7.09
N HIS A 17 13.02 11.44 6.21
CA HIS A 17 11.78 12.19 6.43
C HIS A 17 10.58 11.31 6.10
N TRP A 18 9.57 11.32 6.95
CA TRP A 18 8.37 10.53 6.82
C TRP A 18 7.14 11.42 6.68
N TYR A 19 6.17 10.95 5.90
CA TYR A 19 4.91 11.65 5.66
C TYR A 19 3.77 10.65 5.76
N ALA A 20 2.94 10.80 6.79
CA ALA A 20 1.75 9.97 6.96
C ALA A 20 0.54 10.71 6.36
N VAL A 21 -0.03 10.17 5.31
CA VAL A 21 -1.12 10.80 4.54
C VAL A 21 -2.40 10.01 4.70
N ASP A 22 -3.48 10.67 5.13
CA ASP A 22 -4.82 10.09 5.20
C ASP A 22 -5.89 11.18 5.21
N LEU A 23 -7.16 10.77 5.16
CA LEU A 23 -8.30 11.67 5.25
C LEU A 23 -8.28 12.49 6.57
N PRO A 24 -8.82 13.73 6.57
CA PRO A 24 -8.70 14.61 7.72
C PRO A 24 -9.15 14.00 9.05
N HIS A 25 -10.29 13.32 9.09
CA HIS A 25 -10.79 12.68 10.29
C HIS A 25 -9.92 11.52 10.78
N VAL A 26 -9.23 10.81 9.87
CA VAL A 26 -8.29 9.74 10.23
C VAL A 26 -7.02 10.33 10.82
N ILE A 27 -6.49 11.40 10.23
CA ILE A 27 -5.31 12.10 10.76
C ILE A 27 -5.59 12.73 12.13
N GLU A 28 -6.77 13.29 12.32
CA GLU A 28 -7.18 13.81 13.63
C GLU A 28 -7.23 12.70 14.69
N TYR A 29 -7.86 11.58 14.36
CA TYR A 29 -7.90 10.40 15.23
C TYR A 29 -6.50 9.85 15.52
N ARG A 30 -5.64 9.76 14.48
CA ARG A 30 -4.24 9.34 14.62
C ARG A 30 -3.48 10.22 15.60
N ARG A 31 -3.60 11.56 15.52
CA ARG A 31 -2.95 12.50 16.45
C ARG A 31 -3.33 12.29 17.90
N GLY A 32 -4.57 11.88 18.15
CA GLY A 32 -5.04 11.56 19.49
C GLY A 32 -4.40 10.32 20.13
N LEU A 33 -3.94 9.37 19.31
CA LEU A 33 -3.38 8.10 19.75
C LEU A 33 -1.86 8.00 19.56
N LEU A 34 -1.34 8.58 18.49
CA LEU A 34 0.05 8.57 18.10
C LEU A 34 0.50 10.01 17.90
N PRO A 35 1.16 10.64 18.89
CA PRO A 35 1.67 12.01 18.76
C PRO A 35 2.61 12.09 17.54
N GLU A 36 2.51 13.18 16.79
CA GLU A 36 3.30 13.43 15.58
C GLU A 36 4.79 13.55 15.97
N PRO A 37 5.66 12.64 15.47
CA PRO A 37 7.07 12.67 15.80
C PRO A 37 7.80 13.79 15.04
N GLU A 38 9.02 14.13 15.46
CA GLU A 38 9.82 15.18 14.83
C GLU A 38 10.08 14.97 13.33
N ARG A 39 10.25 13.71 12.90
CA ARG A 39 10.57 13.37 11.49
C ARG A 39 9.45 12.71 10.73
N GLU A 40 8.24 12.63 11.29
CA GLU A 40 7.05 12.16 10.58
C GLU A 40 6.00 13.25 10.56
N LEU A 41 5.73 13.84 9.41
CA LEU A 41 4.70 14.87 9.24
C LEU A 41 3.36 14.23 8.87
N TYR A 42 2.31 14.57 9.60
CA TYR A 42 0.94 14.13 9.30
C TYR A 42 0.27 15.09 8.33
N ILE A 43 -0.13 14.58 7.16
CA ILE A 43 -0.78 15.32 6.10
C ILE A 43 -2.23 14.87 5.96
N SER A 44 -3.16 15.77 6.22
CA SER A 44 -4.58 15.57 5.94
C SER A 44 -4.84 15.77 4.45
N GLY A 45 -5.34 14.74 3.77
CA GLY A 45 -5.63 14.84 2.34
C GLY A 45 -6.18 13.54 1.75
N ASP A 46 -6.81 13.65 0.61
CA ASP A 46 -7.20 12.51 -0.20
C ASP A 46 -5.98 11.99 -0.97
N ALA A 47 -5.73 10.68 -0.91
CA ALA A 47 -4.65 10.03 -1.63
C ALA A 47 -4.70 10.29 -3.15
N PHE A 48 -5.89 10.50 -3.71
CA PHE A 48 -6.12 10.77 -5.13
C PHE A 48 -5.96 12.25 -5.51
N ALA A 49 -5.81 13.16 -4.54
CA ALA A 49 -5.51 14.56 -4.79
C ALA A 49 -3.99 14.78 -4.96
N LYS A 50 -3.62 15.81 -5.73
CA LYS A 50 -2.20 16.14 -5.99
C LYS A 50 -1.53 16.91 -4.85
N ASP A 51 -2.29 17.43 -3.89
CA ASP A 51 -1.78 18.43 -2.96
C ASP A 51 -0.78 17.86 -1.96
N TRP A 52 -1.04 16.64 -1.45
CA TRP A 52 -0.11 15.99 -0.53
C TRP A 52 1.25 15.71 -1.20
N ILE A 53 1.25 15.22 -2.45
CA ILE A 53 2.50 14.87 -3.12
C ILE A 53 3.26 16.11 -3.58
N LYS A 54 2.57 17.19 -3.96
CA LYS A 54 3.19 18.50 -4.20
C LYS A 54 3.89 19.00 -2.96
N LYS A 55 3.23 18.91 -1.78
CA LYS A 55 3.82 19.30 -0.52
C LYS A 55 5.09 18.49 -0.24
N VAL A 56 5.00 17.16 -0.29
CA VAL A 56 6.17 16.29 -0.07
C VAL A 56 7.29 16.60 -1.05
N ARG A 57 6.99 16.75 -2.35
CA ARG A 57 8.01 17.05 -3.35
C ARG A 57 8.68 18.40 -3.13
N ASN A 58 7.94 19.43 -2.71
CA ASN A 58 8.50 20.73 -2.36
C ASN A 58 9.44 20.67 -1.14
N ASP A 59 9.11 19.80 -0.17
CA ASP A 59 9.94 19.64 1.04
C ASP A 59 11.26 18.92 0.75
N VAL A 60 11.26 17.95 -0.20
CA VAL A 60 12.45 17.09 -0.44
C VAL A 60 13.07 17.27 -1.83
N LEU A 61 12.56 18.21 -2.64
CA LEU A 61 13.04 18.56 -3.99
C LEU A 61 13.24 17.29 -4.86
N ASP A 62 14.47 17.05 -5.35
CA ASP A 62 14.79 15.94 -6.27
C ASP A 62 15.13 14.61 -5.57
N ALA A 63 15.03 14.55 -4.26
CA ALA A 63 15.31 13.33 -3.52
C ALA A 63 14.37 12.18 -3.94
N PRO A 64 14.83 10.92 -3.89
CA PRO A 64 13.96 9.77 -4.14
C PRO A 64 12.85 9.68 -3.09
N ILE A 65 11.63 9.42 -3.53
CA ILE A 65 10.47 9.25 -2.65
C ILE A 65 9.95 7.83 -2.81
N LEU A 66 9.83 7.12 -1.68
CA LEU A 66 9.14 5.85 -1.59
C LEU A 66 7.73 6.08 -1.03
N VAL A 67 6.72 5.76 -1.81
CA VAL A 67 5.31 5.77 -1.37
C VAL A 67 4.92 4.35 -0.96
N THR A 68 4.41 4.17 0.24
CA THR A 68 3.87 2.90 0.70
C THR A 68 2.35 2.98 0.82
N ALA A 69 1.63 2.01 0.29
CA ALA A 69 0.17 1.93 0.36
C ALA A 69 -0.25 0.53 0.82
N GLY A 70 -0.45 0.37 2.13
CA GLY A 70 -0.86 -0.90 2.75
C GLY A 70 -2.37 -0.98 2.93
N GLY A 71 -3.02 -2.03 2.37
CA GLY A 71 -4.45 -2.26 2.52
C GLY A 71 -5.36 -1.21 1.88
N LEU A 72 -4.84 -0.37 0.99
CA LEU A 72 -5.57 0.78 0.45
C LEU A 72 -6.22 0.46 -0.90
N PHE A 73 -5.47 -0.08 -1.86
CA PHE A 73 -5.89 -0.13 -3.26
C PHE A 73 -7.04 -1.09 -3.52
N HIS A 74 -7.24 -2.08 -2.70
CA HIS A 74 -8.31 -3.08 -2.84
C HIS A 74 -9.71 -2.47 -2.96
N TYR A 75 -9.95 -1.32 -2.34
CA TYR A 75 -11.26 -0.66 -2.28
C TYR A 75 -11.58 0.22 -3.48
N PHE A 76 -10.65 0.35 -4.43
CA PHE A 76 -10.83 1.22 -5.59
C PHE A 76 -10.86 0.42 -6.89
N GLU A 77 -11.55 0.95 -7.89
CA GLU A 77 -11.56 0.39 -9.23
C GLU A 77 -10.20 0.54 -9.91
N GLU A 78 -9.83 -0.41 -10.75
CA GLU A 78 -8.51 -0.47 -11.41
C GLU A 78 -8.13 0.85 -12.08
N HIS A 79 -9.08 1.48 -12.80
CA HIS A 79 -8.80 2.72 -13.50
C HIS A 79 -8.42 3.88 -12.57
N LYS A 80 -8.97 3.93 -11.35
CA LYS A 80 -8.63 4.93 -10.33
C LYS A 80 -7.22 4.70 -9.79
N VAL A 81 -6.86 3.44 -9.49
CA VAL A 81 -5.51 3.10 -9.04
C VAL A 81 -4.48 3.42 -10.11
N ILE A 82 -4.73 3.07 -11.37
CA ILE A 82 -3.85 3.41 -12.49
C ILE A 82 -3.69 4.95 -12.63
N ALA A 83 -4.79 5.71 -12.52
CA ALA A 83 -4.74 7.16 -12.57
C ALA A 83 -3.91 7.76 -11.42
N LEU A 84 -4.04 7.20 -10.20
CA LEU A 84 -3.23 7.59 -9.05
C LEU A 84 -1.74 7.31 -9.28
N LEU A 85 -1.39 6.11 -9.75
CA LEU A 85 0.01 5.75 -10.02
C LEU A 85 0.63 6.63 -11.12
N ARG A 86 -0.12 6.92 -12.19
CA ARG A 86 0.29 7.89 -13.21
C ARG A 86 0.50 9.29 -12.64
N MET A 87 -0.41 9.72 -11.77
CA MET A 87 -0.31 11.03 -11.13
C MET A 87 0.93 11.12 -10.23
N ILE A 88 1.22 10.09 -9.43
CA ILE A 88 2.42 10.02 -8.61
C ILE A 88 3.68 10.09 -9.50
N GLY A 89 3.74 9.32 -10.59
CA GLY A 89 4.88 9.30 -11.51
C GLY A 89 5.21 10.65 -12.15
N GLN A 90 4.23 11.57 -12.27
CA GLN A 90 4.47 12.93 -12.80
C GLN A 90 5.42 13.77 -11.93
N PHE A 91 5.64 13.39 -10.68
CA PHE A 91 6.51 14.12 -9.75
C PHE A 91 7.98 13.66 -9.77
N GLY A 92 8.32 12.71 -10.63
CA GLY A 92 9.69 12.23 -10.86
C GLY A 92 10.34 11.54 -9.65
N ASN A 93 11.27 10.63 -9.93
CA ASN A 93 12.05 9.88 -8.94
C ASN A 93 11.19 9.23 -7.82
N MET A 94 10.11 8.56 -8.25
CA MET A 94 9.12 7.96 -7.38
C MET A 94 9.17 6.45 -7.44
N GLU A 95 9.11 5.80 -6.28
CA GLU A 95 8.84 4.39 -6.15
C GLU A 95 7.57 4.19 -5.32
N VAL A 96 6.78 3.18 -5.65
CA VAL A 96 5.56 2.84 -4.93
C VAL A 96 5.60 1.37 -4.54
N VAL A 97 5.34 1.09 -3.26
CA VAL A 97 5.19 -0.27 -2.73
C VAL A 97 3.77 -0.42 -2.18
N PHE A 98 3.08 -1.47 -2.59
CA PHE A 98 1.72 -1.75 -2.14
C PHE A 98 1.45 -3.25 -2.09
N ASP A 99 0.52 -3.62 -1.22
CA ASP A 99 0.00 -4.98 -1.19
C ASP A 99 -1.20 -5.13 -2.12
N THR A 100 -1.33 -6.32 -2.68
CA THR A 100 -2.46 -6.66 -3.54
C THR A 100 -2.73 -8.16 -3.50
N VAL A 101 -3.84 -8.56 -4.10
CA VAL A 101 -4.19 -9.97 -4.33
C VAL A 101 -4.26 -10.27 -5.82
N ASN A 102 -4.09 -11.53 -6.20
CA ASN A 102 -4.46 -11.96 -7.54
C ASN A 102 -5.97 -12.30 -7.60
N LYS A 103 -6.48 -12.60 -8.79
CA LYS A 103 -7.91 -12.94 -8.99
C LYS A 103 -8.40 -14.09 -8.10
N ARG A 104 -7.56 -15.10 -7.85
CA ARG A 104 -7.88 -16.22 -6.93
C ARG A 104 -7.97 -15.75 -5.49
N GLY A 105 -7.00 -14.94 -5.05
CA GLY A 105 -6.98 -14.31 -3.73
C GLY A 105 -8.20 -13.43 -3.50
N MET A 106 -8.57 -12.61 -4.49
CA MET A 106 -9.77 -11.77 -4.45
C MET A 106 -11.04 -12.62 -4.26
N THR A 107 -11.16 -13.71 -4.99
CA THR A 107 -12.33 -14.61 -4.87
C THR A 107 -12.41 -15.24 -3.48
N MET A 108 -11.26 -15.66 -2.90
CA MET A 108 -11.21 -16.23 -1.55
C MET A 108 -11.53 -15.16 -0.49
N MET A 109 -10.98 -13.96 -0.62
CA MET A 109 -11.25 -12.86 0.31
C MET A 109 -12.74 -12.50 0.31
N LYS A 110 -13.36 -12.34 -0.83
CA LYS A 110 -14.81 -12.08 -0.94
C LYS A 110 -15.64 -13.15 -0.24
N LYS A 111 -15.29 -14.45 -0.41
CA LYS A 111 -16.02 -15.56 0.24
C LYS A 111 -15.81 -15.62 1.76
N LYS A 112 -14.63 -15.31 2.24
CA LYS A 112 -14.25 -15.46 3.65
C LYS A 112 -14.57 -14.22 4.48
N TYR A 113 -14.27 -13.03 3.96
CA TYR A 113 -14.49 -11.76 4.65
C TYR A 113 -15.97 -11.40 4.77
N MET A 114 -16.75 -11.62 3.72
CA MET A 114 -18.18 -11.36 3.76
C MET A 114 -18.93 -12.20 4.82
N LYS A 115 -18.36 -13.36 5.22
CA LYS A 115 -18.94 -14.19 6.28
C LYS A 115 -18.52 -13.82 7.71
N GLN A 116 -17.37 -13.17 7.89
CA GLN A 116 -16.75 -13.00 9.23
C GLN A 116 -16.86 -11.58 9.81
N VAL A 117 -16.97 -10.53 9.01
CA VAL A 117 -16.77 -9.16 9.51
C VAL A 117 -18.06 -8.33 9.53
N GLY A 118 -19.19 -8.88 9.04
CA GLY A 118 -20.46 -8.15 9.04
C GLY A 118 -20.48 -6.87 8.18
N HIS A 119 -19.37 -6.53 7.56
CA HIS A 119 -19.23 -5.41 6.62
C HIS A 119 -19.52 -5.92 5.19
N ALA A 120 -20.78 -6.24 4.93
CA ALA A 120 -21.24 -6.63 3.59
C ALA A 120 -21.01 -5.53 2.52
N ASP A 121 -20.74 -4.31 2.95
CA ASP A 121 -20.66 -3.14 2.07
C ASP A 121 -19.23 -2.77 1.62
N ALA A 122 -18.17 -3.37 2.19
CA ALA A 122 -16.81 -3.15 1.74
C ALA A 122 -16.53 -3.94 0.45
N GLN A 123 -16.96 -3.42 -0.68
CA GLN A 123 -16.67 -4.00 -1.98
C GLN A 123 -15.19 -3.85 -2.29
N MET A 124 -14.55 -4.98 -2.67
CA MET A 124 -13.16 -5.00 -3.13
C MET A 124 -13.15 -5.14 -4.64
N PHE A 125 -12.40 -4.28 -5.33
CA PHE A 125 -12.39 -4.18 -6.79
C PHE A 125 -11.02 -4.51 -7.38
N PHE A 126 -9.96 -3.94 -6.81
CA PHE A 126 -8.62 -4.00 -7.37
C PHE A 126 -7.90 -5.29 -7.02
N TYR A 127 -7.38 -5.94 -8.03
CA TYR A 127 -6.47 -7.08 -7.92
C TYR A 127 -5.43 -7.01 -9.06
N VAL A 128 -4.31 -7.69 -8.90
CA VAL A 128 -3.23 -7.73 -9.89
C VAL A 128 -2.80 -9.17 -10.10
N ASP A 129 -2.99 -9.70 -11.30
CA ASP A 129 -2.49 -11.04 -11.64
C ASP A 129 -0.99 -11.01 -11.97
N SER A 130 -0.50 -9.95 -12.63
CA SER A 130 0.91 -9.74 -12.97
C SER A 130 1.29 -8.26 -12.79
N ALA A 131 2.41 -8.01 -12.11
CA ALA A 131 2.95 -6.66 -11.95
C ALA A 131 3.38 -6.06 -13.30
N GLU A 132 3.88 -6.88 -14.22
CA GLU A 132 4.26 -6.46 -15.58
C GLU A 132 3.05 -5.99 -16.39
N GLU A 133 1.92 -6.72 -16.30
CA GLU A 133 0.67 -6.29 -16.95
C GLU A 133 0.16 -4.97 -16.36
N LEU A 134 0.26 -4.79 -15.05
CA LEU A 134 -0.10 -3.52 -14.41
C LEU A 134 0.83 -2.39 -14.87
N ALA A 135 2.15 -2.61 -14.91
CA ALA A 135 3.11 -1.64 -15.39
C ALA A 135 2.82 -1.23 -16.84
N ALA A 136 2.50 -2.19 -17.72
CA ALA A 136 2.10 -1.93 -19.09
C ALA A 136 0.81 -1.08 -19.19
N LYS A 137 -0.19 -1.35 -18.32
CA LYS A 137 -1.41 -0.56 -18.24
C LYS A 137 -1.17 0.87 -17.74
N ILE A 138 -0.27 1.05 -16.77
CA ILE A 138 0.13 2.38 -16.29
C ILE A 138 0.79 3.15 -17.45
N GLY A 139 1.67 2.48 -18.20
CA GLY A 139 2.37 3.06 -19.36
C GLY A 139 3.59 3.90 -18.96
N GLY A 140 4.18 4.60 -19.93
CA GLY A 140 5.42 5.35 -19.70
C GLY A 140 6.63 4.41 -19.48
N ASN A 141 7.57 4.84 -18.65
CA ASN A 141 8.79 4.08 -18.32
C ASN A 141 8.68 3.32 -16.98
N VAL A 142 7.46 2.94 -16.58
CA VAL A 142 7.24 2.21 -15.33
C VAL A 142 7.98 0.87 -15.36
N LYS A 143 8.74 0.60 -14.30
CA LYS A 143 9.50 -0.64 -14.15
C LYS A 143 9.03 -1.41 -12.92
N VAL A 144 8.85 -2.71 -13.07
CA VAL A 144 8.66 -3.60 -11.92
C VAL A 144 10.00 -3.82 -11.25
N ILE A 145 10.12 -3.40 -10.00
CA ILE A 145 11.32 -3.61 -9.16
C ILE A 145 11.21 -4.94 -8.43
N ALA A 146 10.02 -5.23 -7.89
CA ALA A 146 9.75 -6.49 -7.21
C ALA A 146 8.27 -6.87 -7.31
N GLU A 147 8.02 -8.18 -7.37
CA GLU A 147 6.74 -8.82 -7.13
C GLU A 147 6.98 -10.04 -6.24
N GLU A 148 6.61 -9.93 -4.97
CA GLU A 148 6.99 -10.91 -3.95
C GLU A 148 5.76 -11.45 -3.21
N PRO A 149 5.71 -12.75 -2.87
CA PRO A 149 4.68 -13.31 -2.01
C PRO A 149 4.67 -12.59 -0.65
N TYR A 150 3.49 -12.22 -0.17
CA TYR A 150 3.31 -11.39 1.01
C TYR A 150 3.91 -11.98 2.29
N TYR A 151 3.79 -13.30 2.49
CA TYR A 151 4.22 -13.97 3.72
C TYR A 151 5.67 -14.49 3.66
N ARG A 152 6.40 -14.23 2.58
CA ARG A 152 7.74 -14.77 2.34
C ARG A 152 8.71 -14.49 3.49
N TYR A 153 8.71 -13.26 3.97
CA TYR A 153 9.65 -12.80 4.99
C TYR A 153 9.02 -12.69 6.38
N ILE A 154 7.76 -13.06 6.55
CA ILE A 154 7.08 -13.01 7.85
C ILE A 154 7.55 -14.16 8.73
N PRO A 155 8.06 -13.88 9.96
CA PRO A 155 8.44 -14.91 10.92
C PRO A 155 7.25 -15.80 11.25
N LYS A 156 7.46 -17.12 11.18
CA LYS A 156 6.40 -18.12 11.41
C LYS A 156 6.47 -18.78 12.78
N ASN A 157 7.37 -18.32 13.66
CA ASN A 157 7.53 -18.83 15.02
C ASN A 157 6.28 -18.52 15.85
N GLY A 158 5.84 -19.47 16.68
CA GLY A 158 4.64 -19.28 17.52
C GLY A 158 3.29 -19.36 16.80
N LEU A 159 3.24 -19.42 15.47
CA LEU A 159 1.99 -19.53 14.72
C LEU A 159 1.43 -20.95 14.75
N LYS A 160 0.09 -21.07 14.78
CA LYS A 160 -0.62 -22.34 14.63
C LYS A 160 -0.29 -23.00 13.27
N LEU A 161 -0.26 -24.34 13.24
CA LEU A 161 0.03 -25.09 12.00
C LEU A 161 -0.93 -24.70 10.86
N SER A 162 -2.22 -24.55 11.14
CA SER A 162 -3.22 -24.13 10.16
C SER A 162 -2.89 -22.78 9.52
N THR A 163 -2.40 -21.81 10.33
CA THR A 163 -1.96 -20.50 9.83
C THR A 163 -0.74 -20.64 8.93
N LYS A 164 0.27 -21.42 9.35
CA LYS A 164 1.48 -21.68 8.55
C LYS A 164 1.14 -22.31 7.20
N VAL A 165 0.23 -23.28 7.20
CA VAL A 165 -0.24 -23.94 5.96
C VAL A 165 -0.97 -22.91 5.07
N SER A 166 -1.85 -22.10 5.63
CA SER A 166 -2.56 -21.06 4.87
C SER A 166 -1.60 -20.04 4.24
N MET A 167 -0.58 -19.60 4.98
CA MET A 167 0.47 -18.70 4.47
C MET A 167 1.25 -19.36 3.34
N ALA A 168 1.67 -20.63 3.51
CA ALA A 168 2.42 -21.36 2.50
C ALA A 168 1.61 -21.56 1.21
N VAL A 169 0.32 -21.89 1.32
CA VAL A 169 -0.58 -21.98 0.17
C VAL A 169 -0.75 -20.63 -0.52
N SER A 170 -0.94 -19.57 0.24
CA SER A 170 -1.03 -18.21 -0.30
C SER A 170 0.23 -17.84 -1.08
N ASP A 171 1.40 -18.05 -0.50
CA ASP A 171 2.69 -17.75 -1.13
C ASP A 171 2.93 -18.61 -2.38
N ARG A 172 2.61 -19.91 -2.31
CA ARG A 172 2.79 -20.85 -3.45
C ARG A 172 2.01 -20.43 -4.70
N PHE A 173 0.85 -19.81 -4.51
CA PHE A 173 -0.03 -19.34 -5.59
C PHE A 173 -0.02 -17.81 -5.76
N CYS A 174 0.90 -17.11 -5.09
CA CYS A 174 0.99 -15.64 -5.08
C CYS A 174 -0.38 -14.97 -4.87
N MET A 175 -1.20 -15.53 -3.96
CA MET A 175 -2.58 -15.07 -3.76
C MET A 175 -2.64 -13.69 -3.12
N VAL A 176 -1.73 -13.41 -2.20
CA VAL A 176 -1.44 -12.09 -1.64
C VAL A 176 0.02 -11.79 -1.92
N LYS A 177 0.32 -10.59 -2.37
CA LYS A 177 1.67 -10.19 -2.77
C LYS A 177 1.95 -8.72 -2.51
N MET A 178 3.24 -8.41 -2.44
CA MET A 178 3.75 -7.04 -2.46
C MET A 178 4.28 -6.73 -3.85
N ILE A 179 3.98 -5.57 -4.37
CA ILE A 179 4.50 -5.07 -5.64
C ILE A 179 5.25 -3.78 -5.39
N GLN A 180 6.45 -3.67 -5.95
CA GLN A 180 7.23 -2.44 -5.98
C GLN A 180 7.40 -2.00 -7.44
N LEU A 181 6.99 -0.78 -7.72
CA LEU A 181 7.11 -0.14 -9.03
C LEU A 181 8.00 1.10 -8.91
N LYS A 182 8.84 1.31 -9.91
CA LYS A 182 9.46 2.60 -10.20
C LYS A 182 8.65 3.29 -11.29
N LEU A 183 8.13 4.48 -10.96
CA LEU A 183 7.24 5.25 -11.82
C LEU A 183 8.01 6.31 -12.61
#